data_85c8744eb82e636c51da883fcaabb90c
#
_entry.id   85c8744eb82e636c51da883fcaabb90c
#
_cell.length_a   1.000
_cell.length_b   1.000
_cell.length_c   1.000
_cell.angle_alpha   90.00
_cell.angle_beta   90.00
_cell.angle_gamma   90.00
#
_symmetry.space_group_name_H-M   'P 1'
#
loop_
_entity.id
_entity.type
_entity.pdbx_description
1 polymer ?
#
loop_
_entity_poly.entity_id
_entity_poly.type
_entity_poly.pdbx_seq_one_letter_code
_entity_poly.pdbx_strand_id
1 'polypeptide(L)'
;LLDSPLRQCWLLECLGRPVPRYAHLPVILDGRATKLSKSAGSDALAPDQASHLLGAAFLGMGLTVPEALSGAPVTELLNWGMSHYSEHHWPPGQTQPLPAILA
;
A
#
# COMPACT_ATOMS: atom_id res chain seq x y z
N LEU A 1 -13.85 -5.60 -1.90
CA LEU A 1 -13.10 -5.41 -0.64
C LEU A 1 -13.89 -4.66 0.44
N LEU A 2 -14.88 -3.84 0.08
CA LEU A 2 -15.74 -3.15 1.05
C LEU A 2 -16.73 -4.08 1.76
N ASP A 3 -17.03 -5.24 1.21
CA ASP A 3 -17.94 -6.22 1.84
C ASP A 3 -17.32 -6.95 3.03
N SER A 4 -16.00 -7.14 3.02
CA SER A 4 -15.30 -7.83 4.11
C SER A 4 -15.34 -7.06 5.44
N PRO A 5 -15.08 -5.74 5.48
CA PRO A 5 -15.25 -4.94 6.70
C PRO A 5 -16.66 -4.96 7.26
N LEU A 6 -17.69 -4.95 6.42
CA LEU A 6 -19.09 -5.01 6.87
C LEU A 6 -19.38 -6.29 7.65
N ARG A 7 -18.90 -7.44 7.16
CA ARG A 7 -19.05 -8.73 7.86
C ARG A 7 -18.28 -8.74 9.18
N GLN A 8 -17.09 -8.14 9.20
CA GLN A 8 -16.27 -8.03 10.40
C GLN A 8 -16.93 -7.13 11.44
N CYS A 9 -17.48 -5.98 11.02
CA CYS A 9 -18.24 -5.09 11.90
C CYS A 9 -19.42 -5.81 12.53
N TRP A 10 -20.23 -6.50 11.72
CA TRP A 10 -21.37 -7.26 12.21
C TRP A 10 -20.96 -8.34 13.22
N LEU A 11 -19.88 -9.07 12.95
CA LEU A 11 -19.37 -10.08 13.87
C LEU A 11 -18.92 -9.46 15.20
N LEU A 12 -18.22 -8.32 15.15
CA LEU A 12 -17.79 -7.61 16.36
C LEU A 12 -19.00 -7.14 17.18
N GLU A 13 -20.02 -6.60 16.55
CA GLU A 13 -21.27 -6.20 17.21
C GLU A 13 -21.95 -7.39 17.88
N CYS A 14 -22.05 -8.54 17.19
CA CYS A 14 -22.60 -9.78 17.76
C CYS A 14 -21.81 -10.26 18.99
N LEU A 15 -20.50 -10.02 19.02
CA LEU A 15 -19.61 -10.35 20.12
C LEU A 15 -19.57 -9.28 21.23
N GLY A 16 -20.35 -8.21 21.11
CA GLY A 16 -20.34 -7.09 22.05
C GLY A 16 -19.00 -6.33 22.09
N ARG A 17 -18.26 -6.33 20.97
CA ARG A 17 -16.96 -5.65 20.86
C ARG A 17 -17.09 -4.36 20.07
N PRO A 18 -16.32 -3.32 20.44
CA PRO A 18 -16.34 -2.07 19.69
C PRO A 18 -15.82 -2.30 18.26
N VAL A 19 -16.48 -1.66 17.29
CA VAL A 19 -16.04 -1.66 15.90
C VAL A 19 -14.85 -0.70 15.76
N PRO A 20 -13.70 -1.14 15.21
CA PRO A 20 -12.56 -0.28 14.99
C PRO A 20 -12.83 0.73 13.87
N ARG A 21 -12.04 1.80 13.83
CA ARG A 21 -12.01 2.70 12.69
C ARG A 21 -11.28 1.99 11.54
N TYR A 22 -11.85 2.08 10.35
CA TYR A 22 -11.27 1.51 9.13
C TYR A 22 -10.73 2.60 8.22
N ALA A 23 -9.63 2.28 7.57
CA ALA A 23 -9.13 3.03 6.43
C ALA A 23 -8.68 2.03 5.36
N HIS A 24 -8.93 2.34 4.10
CA HIS A 24 -8.66 1.44 2.99
C HIS A 24 -7.60 2.05 2.08
N LEU A 25 -6.52 1.32 1.89
CA LEU A 25 -5.52 1.64 0.88
C LEU A 25 -6.00 1.19 -0.50
N PRO A 26 -5.61 1.90 -1.58
CA PRO A 26 -5.86 1.42 -2.93
C PRO A 26 -5.25 0.04 -3.15
N VAL A 27 -5.94 -0.79 -3.92
CA VAL A 27 -5.42 -2.09 -4.35
C VAL A 27 -4.50 -1.89 -5.54
N ILE A 28 -3.29 -2.42 -5.47
CA ILE A 28 -2.35 -2.40 -6.60
C ILE A 28 -2.73 -3.52 -7.58
N LEU A 29 -2.84 -3.16 -8.85
CA LEU A 29 -3.17 -4.07 -9.93
C LEU A 29 -1.92 -4.36 -10.78
N ASP A 30 -1.81 -5.58 -11.28
CA ASP A 30 -0.83 -5.96 -12.30
C ASP A 30 -1.22 -5.42 -13.69
N GLY A 31 -0.38 -5.70 -14.70
CA GLY A 31 -0.65 -5.29 -16.08
C GLY A 31 -1.89 -5.93 -16.73
N ARG A 32 -2.53 -6.90 -16.06
CA ARG A 32 -3.77 -7.57 -16.48
C ARG A 32 -4.99 -7.06 -15.72
N ALA A 33 -4.85 -5.95 -14.98
CA ALA A 33 -5.87 -5.40 -14.09
C ALA A 33 -6.31 -6.38 -12.98
N THR A 34 -5.45 -7.33 -12.62
CA THR A 34 -5.67 -8.27 -11.53
C THR A 34 -4.92 -7.81 -10.27
N LYS A 35 -5.53 -8.00 -9.12
CA LYS A 35 -4.88 -7.67 -7.84
C LYS A 35 -3.53 -8.36 -7.73
N LEU A 36 -2.49 -7.57 -7.47
CA LEU A 36 -1.16 -8.08 -7.20
C LEU A 36 -1.18 -8.94 -5.92
N SER A 37 -0.94 -10.24 -6.03
CA SER A 37 -0.97 -11.16 -4.90
C SER A 37 -0.15 -12.41 -5.15
N LYS A 38 0.31 -13.05 -4.06
CA LYS A 38 1.05 -14.32 -4.13
C LYS A 38 0.25 -15.42 -4.85
N SER A 39 -1.05 -15.50 -4.62
CA SER A 39 -1.93 -16.50 -5.24
C SER A 39 -2.09 -16.33 -6.74
N ALA A 40 -1.84 -15.11 -7.26
CA ALA A 40 -1.86 -14.82 -8.70
C ALA A 40 -0.49 -15.03 -9.37
N GLY A 41 0.49 -15.60 -8.66
CA GLY A 41 1.83 -15.87 -9.21
C GLY A 41 2.71 -14.63 -9.33
N SER A 42 2.46 -13.60 -8.53
CA SER A 42 3.35 -12.44 -8.46
C SER A 42 4.73 -12.82 -7.97
N ASP A 43 5.76 -12.20 -8.55
CA ASP A 43 7.14 -12.43 -8.15
C ASP A 43 7.39 -12.09 -6.68
N ALA A 44 8.31 -12.81 -6.07
CA ALA A 44 8.76 -12.50 -4.71
C ALA A 44 9.53 -11.17 -4.70
N LEU A 45 9.42 -10.44 -3.60
CA LEU A 45 10.22 -9.23 -3.41
C LEU A 45 11.70 -9.59 -3.30
N ALA A 46 12.54 -8.91 -4.07
CA ALA A 46 13.98 -9.07 -4.03
C ALA A 46 14.58 -8.18 -2.92
N PRO A 47 15.24 -8.75 -1.90
CA PRO A 47 15.77 -7.98 -0.76
C PRO A 47 16.79 -6.90 -1.16
N ASP A 48 17.55 -7.13 -2.21
CA ASP A 48 18.53 -6.19 -2.77
C ASP A 48 17.87 -4.97 -3.43
N GLN A 49 16.58 -5.06 -3.75
CA GLN A 49 15.78 -3.97 -4.30
C GLN A 49 14.87 -3.30 -3.26
N ALA A 50 15.07 -3.57 -1.98
CA ALA A 50 14.15 -3.13 -0.93
C ALA A 50 13.91 -1.61 -0.92
N SER A 51 14.95 -0.80 -1.08
CA SER A 51 14.82 0.67 -1.13
C SER A 51 13.99 1.14 -2.33
N HIS A 52 14.21 0.53 -3.49
CA HIS A 52 13.48 0.84 -4.72
C HIS A 52 12.00 0.44 -4.61
N LEU A 53 11.74 -0.76 -4.09
CA LEU A 53 10.38 -1.26 -3.85
C LEU A 53 9.62 -0.40 -2.83
N LEU A 54 10.30 0.07 -1.78
CA LEU A 54 9.70 0.97 -0.80
C LEU A 54 9.35 2.33 -1.42
N GLY A 55 10.23 2.90 -2.26
CA GLY A 55 9.94 4.11 -3.02
C GLY A 55 8.71 3.97 -3.92
N ALA A 56 8.57 2.81 -4.58
CA ALA A 56 7.41 2.49 -5.38
C ALA A 56 6.12 2.36 -4.54
N ALA A 57 6.21 1.76 -3.36
CA ALA A 57 5.09 1.66 -2.43
C ALA A 57 4.63 3.06 -1.97
N PHE A 58 5.56 3.95 -1.63
CA PHE A 58 5.24 5.34 -1.29
C PHE A 58 4.56 6.06 -2.44
N LEU A 59 5.04 5.88 -3.66
CA LEU A 59 4.38 6.47 -4.83
C LEU A 59 2.94 5.97 -4.99
N GLY A 60 2.71 4.68 -4.79
CA GLY A 60 1.36 4.10 -4.77
C GLY A 60 0.45 4.67 -3.67
N MET A 61 1.03 5.19 -2.60
CA MET A 61 0.34 5.91 -1.51
C MET A 61 0.22 7.42 -1.76
N GLY A 62 0.67 7.92 -2.92
CA GLY A 62 0.65 9.34 -3.22
C GLY A 62 1.82 10.15 -2.66
N LEU A 63 2.86 9.47 -2.17
CA LEU A 63 4.08 10.09 -1.65
C LEU A 63 5.20 9.98 -2.68
N THR A 64 5.70 11.09 -3.17
CA THR A 64 6.85 11.12 -4.09
C THR A 64 8.13 11.30 -3.30
N VAL A 65 8.98 10.27 -3.31
CA VAL A 65 10.29 10.32 -2.65
C VAL A 65 11.18 11.33 -3.37
N PRO A 66 11.80 12.28 -2.65
CA PRO A 66 12.73 13.23 -3.25
C PRO A 66 13.92 12.53 -3.91
N GLU A 67 14.44 13.10 -5.00
CA GLU A 67 15.59 12.55 -5.72
C GLU A 67 16.82 12.37 -4.81
N ALA A 68 17.01 13.27 -3.85
CA ALA A 68 18.09 13.19 -2.87
C ALA A 68 18.04 11.92 -1.98
N LEU A 69 16.87 11.30 -1.86
CA LEU A 69 16.67 10.05 -1.12
C LEU A 69 16.54 8.82 -2.04
N SER A 70 16.75 9.00 -3.34
CA SER A 70 16.73 7.89 -4.30
C SER A 70 17.85 6.91 -3.98
N GLY A 71 17.48 5.66 -3.69
CA GLY A 71 18.45 4.62 -3.30
C GLY A 71 18.96 4.73 -1.86
N ALA A 72 18.42 5.62 -1.04
CA ALA A 72 18.76 5.72 0.37
C ALA A 72 18.40 4.40 1.11
N PRO A 73 19.05 4.10 2.25
CA PRO A 73 18.72 2.95 3.07
C PRO A 73 17.24 2.91 3.48
N VAL A 74 16.69 1.71 3.60
CA VAL A 74 15.26 1.50 3.96
C VAL A 74 14.88 2.28 5.22
N THR A 75 15.75 2.30 6.24
CA THR A 75 15.50 3.01 7.51
C THR A 75 15.31 4.51 7.29
N GLU A 76 16.13 5.11 6.42
CA GLU A 76 16.05 6.54 6.11
C GLU A 76 14.75 6.85 5.34
N LEU A 77 14.43 6.03 4.35
CA LEU A 77 13.18 6.14 3.58
C LEU A 77 11.94 5.99 4.48
N LEU A 78 11.96 5.05 5.42
CA LEU A 78 10.85 4.88 6.38
C LEU A 78 10.70 6.09 7.29
N ASN A 79 11.80 6.63 7.82
CA ASN A 79 11.76 7.83 8.66
C ASN A 79 11.22 9.03 7.88
N TRP A 80 11.65 9.20 6.63
CA TRP A 80 11.10 10.22 5.75
C TRP A 80 9.61 10.02 5.51
N GLY A 81 9.20 8.80 5.18
CA GLY A 81 7.81 8.44 4.93
C GLY A 81 6.91 8.72 6.15
N MET A 82 7.35 8.34 7.34
CA MET A 82 6.63 8.62 8.59
C MET A 82 6.45 10.12 8.86
N SER A 83 7.45 10.94 8.50
CA SER A 83 7.39 12.39 8.68
C SER A 83 6.47 13.09 7.68
N HIS A 84 6.25 12.49 6.51
CA HIS A 84 5.49 13.08 5.40
C HIS A 84 4.16 12.38 5.15
N TYR A 85 3.89 11.27 5.86
CA TYR A 85 2.66 10.53 5.71
C TYR A 85 1.44 11.35 6.13
N SER A 86 0.43 11.33 5.27
CA SER A 86 -0.91 11.80 5.58
C SER A 86 -1.91 10.98 4.78
N GLU A 87 -2.99 10.57 5.41
CA GLU A 87 -4.08 9.88 4.71
C GLU A 87 -4.70 10.72 3.58
N HIS A 88 -4.51 12.04 3.60
CA HIS A 88 -4.95 12.96 2.53
C HIS A 88 -4.13 12.84 1.24
N HIS A 89 -2.96 12.20 1.29
CA HIS A 89 -2.13 11.95 0.12
C HIS A 89 -2.56 10.72 -0.68
N TRP A 90 -3.46 9.90 -0.13
CA TRP A 90 -3.89 8.69 -0.82
C TRP A 90 -4.59 9.03 -2.13
N PRO A 91 -4.18 8.38 -3.23
CA PRO A 91 -4.83 8.58 -4.51
C PRO A 91 -6.32 8.25 -4.43
N PRO A 92 -7.18 9.01 -5.12
CA PRO A 92 -8.59 8.69 -5.17
C PRO A 92 -8.83 7.35 -5.86
N GLY A 93 -9.84 6.62 -5.41
CA GLY A 93 -10.23 5.35 -6.00
C GLY A 93 -9.81 4.13 -5.16
N GLN A 94 -10.35 2.97 -5.52
CA GLN A 94 -10.12 1.71 -4.79
C GLN A 94 -8.99 0.88 -5.38
N THR A 95 -8.52 1.22 -6.57
CA THR A 95 -7.48 0.49 -7.30
C THR A 95 -6.47 1.45 -7.90
N GLN A 96 -5.22 1.02 -7.95
CA GLN A 96 -4.13 1.74 -8.60
C GLN A 96 -3.39 0.77 -9.54
N PRO A 97 -2.96 1.23 -10.72
CA PRO A 97 -2.07 0.45 -11.56
C PRO A 97 -0.72 0.26 -10.85
N LEU A 98 -0.02 -0.80 -11.21
CA LEU A 98 1.34 -1.01 -10.75
C LEU A 98 2.20 0.19 -11.14
N PRO A 99 2.90 0.85 -10.21
CA PRO A 99 3.82 1.92 -10.56
C PRO A 99 4.84 1.45 -11.61
N ALA A 100 5.14 2.31 -12.59
CA ALA A 100 6.02 1.97 -13.71
C ALA A 100 7.40 1.46 -13.29
N ILE A 101 7.88 1.86 -12.10
CA ILE A 101 9.14 1.41 -11.50
C ILE A 101 9.10 -0.05 -11.00
N LEU A 102 7.93 -0.67 -10.93
CA LEU A 102 7.74 -2.08 -10.57
C LEU A 102 7.29 -2.94 -11.76
N ALA A 103 7.04 -2.30 -12.87
CA ALA A 103 6.58 -2.98 -14.08
C ALA A 103 7.71 -3.74 -14.80
#